data_1381565c91f7994ba638f5929aabdf33
#
_entry.id   1381565c91f7994ba638f5929aabdf33
#
_cell.length_a   1.000
_cell.length_b   1.000
_cell.length_c   1.000
_cell.angle_alpha   90.00
_cell.angle_beta   90.00
_cell.angle_gamma   90.00
#
_symmetry.space_group_name_H-M   'P 1'
#
loop_
_entity.id
_entity.type
_entity.pdbx_description
1 polymer ?
#
loop_
_entity_poly.entity_id
_entity_poly.type
_entity_poly.pdbx_seq_one_letter_code
_entity_poly.pdbx_strand_id
1 'polypeptide(L)'
;MARKKNIATFLGPQLGLSTIGSHAYAFSGQIQIDTSPVTHLLFTSGDTYLIGTVECIGPTLDSDPNNGQSALFLITLNGNEISTIKMDTENEDMPTLVSMPIVIPPRTEFKVTVDCGGDTSNMVSSCNIVGWIYDA
;
A
#
# COMPACT_ATOMS: atom_id res chain seq x y z
N MET A 1 16.43 21.93 -14.22
CA MET A 1 16.52 20.90 -13.18
C MET A 1 16.60 19.52 -13.80
N ALA A 2 17.64 18.81 -13.47
CA ALA A 2 17.79 17.46 -13.98
C ALA A 2 16.77 16.56 -13.32
N ARG A 3 15.98 15.94 -14.15
CA ARG A 3 15.01 15.00 -13.66
C ARG A 3 15.61 13.61 -13.59
N LYS A 4 15.56 13.04 -12.44
CA LYS A 4 16.01 11.67 -12.27
C LYS A 4 15.03 10.74 -12.96
N LYS A 5 15.48 10.11 -14.00
CA LYS A 5 14.68 9.08 -14.65
C LYS A 5 14.85 7.79 -13.86
N ASN A 6 13.82 7.41 -13.21
CA ASN A 6 13.84 6.16 -12.48
C ASN A 6 13.41 5.05 -13.41
N ILE A 7 14.36 4.24 -13.82
CA ILE A 7 14.04 3.04 -14.59
C ILE A 7 14.01 1.90 -13.60
N ALA A 8 12.82 1.54 -13.21
CA ALA A 8 12.67 0.38 -12.36
C ALA A 8 12.41 -0.83 -13.24
N THR A 9 13.24 -1.82 -13.08
CA THR A 9 13.02 -3.12 -13.70
C THR A 9 12.32 -3.99 -12.67
N PHE A 10 11.12 -4.38 -12.96
CA PHE A 10 10.34 -5.15 -12.01
C PHE A 10 10.26 -6.59 -12.41
N LEU A 11 10.64 -7.44 -11.50
CA LEU A 11 10.45 -8.87 -11.58
C LEU A 11 9.53 -9.27 -10.43
N GLY A 12 8.25 -9.49 -10.74
CA GLY A 12 7.28 -9.86 -9.73
C GLY A 12 6.46 -8.68 -9.22
N PRO A 13 5.91 -8.73 -7.99
CA PRO A 13 5.10 -7.64 -7.44
C PRO A 13 5.89 -6.35 -7.41
N GLN A 14 5.30 -5.31 -7.94
CA GLN A 14 5.99 -4.02 -8.01
C GLN A 14 5.84 -3.31 -6.70
N LEU A 15 6.87 -3.41 -5.88
CA LEU A 15 6.87 -2.77 -4.58
C LEU A 15 7.42 -1.35 -4.62
N GLY A 16 8.11 -1.00 -5.68
CA GLY A 16 8.84 0.25 -5.75
C GLY A 16 8.04 1.44 -6.22
N LEU A 17 8.60 2.61 -5.99
CA LEU A 17 8.03 3.88 -6.40
C LEU A 17 8.45 4.22 -7.84
N SER A 18 7.48 4.60 -8.65
CA SER A 18 7.71 5.08 -10.01
C SER A 18 7.44 6.57 -10.09
N THR A 19 8.14 7.26 -10.99
CA THR A 19 7.97 8.69 -11.16
C THR A 19 7.75 9.08 -12.61
N ILE A 20 6.86 10.04 -12.83
CA ILE A 20 6.64 10.66 -14.12
C ILE A 20 6.63 12.18 -13.90
N GLY A 21 7.69 12.85 -14.35
CA GLY A 21 7.83 14.25 -14.04
C GLY A 21 7.96 14.47 -12.54
N SER A 22 7.09 15.29 -11.98
CA SER A 22 7.00 15.54 -10.55
C SER A 22 5.96 14.66 -9.86
N HIS A 23 5.32 13.78 -10.59
CA HIS A 23 4.36 12.83 -10.01
C HIS A 23 5.09 11.56 -9.59
N ALA A 24 4.62 10.99 -8.49
CA ALA A 24 5.13 9.71 -8.01
C ALA A 24 3.95 8.80 -7.68
N TYR A 25 4.14 7.53 -7.94
CA TYR A 25 3.09 6.55 -7.66
C TYR A 25 3.69 5.17 -7.42
N ALA A 26 2.95 4.36 -6.67
CA ALA A 26 3.25 2.95 -6.50
C ALA A 26 1.94 2.19 -6.32
N PHE A 27 1.80 1.09 -7.03
CA PHE A 27 0.61 0.26 -6.98
C PHE A 27 1.02 -1.16 -6.61
N SER A 28 0.36 -1.72 -5.62
CA SER A 28 0.61 -3.12 -5.26
C SER A 28 -0.03 -4.10 -6.22
N GLY A 29 -1.13 -3.70 -6.86
CA GLY A 29 -2.01 -4.66 -7.50
C GLY A 29 -2.75 -5.49 -6.45
N GLN A 30 -3.55 -6.43 -6.90
CA GLN A 30 -4.23 -7.35 -6.00
C GLN A 30 -3.25 -8.38 -5.48
N ILE A 31 -3.18 -8.49 -4.17
CA ILE A 31 -2.30 -9.44 -3.50
C ILE A 31 -3.14 -10.27 -2.54
N GLN A 32 -2.96 -11.57 -2.58
CA GLN A 32 -3.60 -12.47 -1.64
C GLN A 32 -2.99 -12.28 -0.26
N ILE A 33 -3.85 -12.12 0.74
CA ILE A 33 -3.41 -11.94 2.12
C ILE A 33 -3.58 -13.22 2.92
N ASP A 34 -2.80 -13.31 3.99
CA ASP A 34 -2.74 -14.49 4.83
C ASP A 34 -2.75 -14.04 6.29
N THR A 35 -2.70 -14.99 7.22
CA THR A 35 -2.60 -14.69 8.65
C THR A 35 -1.27 -14.06 9.02
N SER A 36 -0.26 -14.22 8.20
CA SER A 36 1.02 -13.53 8.36
C SER A 36 1.02 -12.25 7.53
N PRO A 37 1.66 -11.18 8.00
CA PRO A 37 1.70 -9.94 7.24
C PRO A 37 2.34 -10.12 5.86
N VAL A 38 1.66 -9.60 4.85
CA VAL A 38 2.14 -9.60 3.48
C VAL A 38 2.46 -8.17 3.07
N THR A 39 3.64 -7.95 2.55
CA THR A 39 4.06 -6.62 2.13
C THR A 39 3.38 -6.23 0.82
N HIS A 40 2.66 -5.13 0.85
CA HIS A 40 1.98 -4.59 -0.31
C HIS A 40 2.80 -3.52 -1.01
N LEU A 41 3.36 -2.60 -0.24
CA LEU A 41 4.22 -1.55 -0.76
C LEU A 41 5.49 -1.49 0.08
N LEU A 42 6.62 -1.31 -0.58
CA LEU A 42 7.91 -1.12 0.08
C LEU A 42 8.82 -0.33 -0.84
N PHE A 43 9.19 0.86 -0.41
CA PHE A 43 10.19 1.65 -1.13
C PHE A 43 10.86 2.62 -0.18
N THR A 44 12.01 3.10 -0.57
CA THR A 44 12.71 4.17 0.15
C THR A 44 12.66 5.41 -0.72
N SER A 45 12.21 6.51 -0.15
CA SER A 45 12.22 7.79 -0.84
C SER A 45 13.65 8.22 -1.14
N GLY A 46 13.81 8.99 -2.20
CA GLY A 46 15.13 9.55 -2.53
C GLY A 46 15.44 10.78 -1.70
N ASP A 47 16.06 11.76 -2.34
CA ASP A 47 16.46 13.00 -1.68
C ASP A 47 15.35 14.05 -1.66
N THR A 48 14.12 13.64 -1.94
CA THR A 48 12.97 14.54 -2.08
C THR A 48 11.86 14.11 -1.14
N TYR A 49 10.96 15.03 -0.85
CA TYR A 49 9.72 14.73 -0.17
C TYR A 49 8.72 14.14 -1.15
N LEU A 50 7.93 13.19 -0.69
CA LEU A 50 6.75 12.73 -1.39
C LEU A 50 5.53 13.18 -0.58
N ILE A 51 4.65 13.96 -1.20
CA ILE A 51 3.40 14.39 -0.58
C ILE A 51 2.26 13.83 -1.42
N GLY A 52 1.44 13.01 -0.82
CA GLY A 52 0.40 12.37 -1.58
C GLY A 52 -0.67 11.72 -0.73
N THR A 53 -1.32 10.73 -1.32
CA THR A 53 -2.42 10.02 -0.70
C THR A 53 -2.17 8.52 -0.82
N VAL A 54 -2.29 7.84 0.30
CA VAL A 54 -2.29 6.38 0.33
C VAL A 54 -3.72 5.92 0.27
N GLU A 55 -4.01 4.99 -0.63
CA GLU A 55 -5.31 4.35 -0.72
C GLU A 55 -5.18 2.87 -0.40
N CYS A 56 -5.95 2.43 0.56
CA CYS A 56 -6.04 1.04 0.95
C CYS A 56 -7.40 0.51 0.52
N ILE A 57 -7.39 -0.53 -0.27
CA ILE A 57 -8.61 -1.16 -0.75
C ILE A 57 -8.77 -2.46 0.00
N GLY A 58 -9.85 -2.51 0.74
CA GLY A 58 -10.11 -3.58 1.68
C GLY A 58 -10.33 -4.91 1.04
N PRO A 59 -10.40 -5.95 1.87
CA PRO A 59 -10.39 -7.29 1.34
C PRO A 59 -11.65 -7.57 0.54
N THR A 60 -11.44 -8.22 -0.58
CA THR A 60 -12.51 -8.82 -1.36
C THR A 60 -12.36 -10.32 -1.25
N LEU A 61 -13.48 -10.98 -1.02
CA LEU A 61 -13.48 -12.44 -1.00
C LEU A 61 -13.51 -12.96 -2.42
N ASP A 62 -12.64 -13.92 -2.68
CA ASP A 62 -12.62 -14.54 -3.99
C ASP A 62 -13.73 -15.58 -4.16
N SER A 63 -14.17 -16.23 -3.09
CA SER A 63 -15.09 -17.35 -3.27
C SER A 63 -16.03 -17.70 -2.12
N ASP A 64 -15.93 -17.08 -0.97
CA ASP A 64 -16.85 -17.42 0.13
C ASP A 64 -17.33 -16.19 0.89
N PRO A 65 -18.59 -15.78 0.65
CA PRO A 65 -19.11 -14.57 1.25
C PRO A 65 -19.52 -14.71 2.71
N ASN A 66 -19.36 -15.85 3.33
CA ASN A 66 -20.01 -16.10 4.61
C ASN A 66 -19.13 -15.89 5.84
N ASN A 67 -17.88 -15.56 5.66
CA ASN A 67 -17.00 -15.36 6.80
C ASN A 67 -16.62 -13.90 6.92
N GLY A 68 -17.13 -13.26 7.94
CA GLY A 68 -16.70 -11.91 8.29
C GLY A 68 -15.20 -11.93 8.53
N GLN A 69 -14.45 -11.42 7.60
CA GLN A 69 -13.00 -11.40 7.67
C GLN A 69 -12.50 -9.99 7.72
N SER A 70 -11.38 -9.81 8.40
CA SER A 70 -10.80 -8.49 8.54
C SER A 70 -9.42 -8.47 7.94
N ALA A 71 -9.06 -7.33 7.36
CA ALA A 71 -7.72 -7.05 6.93
C ALA A 71 -7.16 -5.90 7.75
N LEU A 72 -5.95 -6.08 8.23
CA LEU A 72 -5.27 -5.07 9.01
C LEU A 72 -4.12 -4.50 8.19
N PHE A 73 -4.26 -3.23 7.80
CA PHE A 73 -3.23 -2.52 7.08
C PHE A 73 -2.35 -1.78 8.07
N LEU A 74 -1.07 -2.07 8.03
CA LEU A 74 -0.09 -1.41 8.87
C LEU A 74 0.83 -0.58 7.99
N ILE A 75 0.88 0.73 8.24
CA ILE A 75 1.69 1.67 7.49
C ILE A 75 2.82 2.16 8.38
N THR A 76 4.04 1.98 7.92
CA THR A 76 5.22 2.38 8.68
C THR A 76 6.13 3.30 7.88
N LEU A 77 6.78 4.20 8.58
CA LEU A 77 7.89 5.01 8.06
C LEU A 77 9.14 4.69 8.90
N ASN A 78 10.18 4.20 8.23
CA ASN A 78 11.41 3.76 8.90
C ASN A 78 11.16 2.78 10.05
N GLY A 79 10.19 1.88 9.85
CA GLY A 79 9.83 0.91 10.87
C GLY A 79 8.93 1.44 11.97
N ASN A 80 8.65 2.73 12.00
CA ASN A 80 7.75 3.31 12.98
C ASN A 80 6.32 3.32 12.44
N GLU A 81 5.42 2.77 13.22
CA GLU A 81 4.01 2.71 12.84
C GLU A 81 3.40 4.09 12.85
N ILE A 82 2.85 4.50 11.72
CA ILE A 82 2.16 5.78 11.61
C ILE A 82 0.66 5.62 11.50
N SER A 83 0.18 4.46 11.05
CA SER A 83 -1.25 4.24 10.90
C SER A 83 -1.54 2.75 10.88
N THR A 84 -2.65 2.39 11.51
CA THR A 84 -3.20 1.05 11.44
C THR A 84 -4.66 1.16 11.04
N ILE A 85 -5.01 0.49 9.96
CA ILE A 85 -6.36 0.53 9.41
C ILE A 85 -6.91 -0.88 9.40
N LYS A 86 -7.99 -1.08 10.15
CA LYS A 86 -8.69 -2.36 10.16
C LYS A 86 -9.93 -2.25 9.29
N MET A 87 -10.07 -3.16 8.37
CA MET A 87 -11.23 -3.24 7.50
C MET A 87 -11.90 -4.57 7.67
N ASP A 88 -13.20 -4.54 7.94
CA ASP A 88 -14.02 -5.75 8.06
C ASP A 88 -14.88 -5.90 6.82
N THR A 89 -14.95 -7.12 6.30
CA THR A 89 -15.91 -7.45 5.27
C THR A 89 -17.04 -8.21 5.93
N GLU A 90 -18.12 -7.54 6.24
CA GLU A 90 -19.27 -8.26 6.78
C GLU A 90 -20.16 -8.81 5.69
N ASN A 91 -20.20 -8.20 4.56
CA ASN A 91 -21.05 -8.61 3.47
C ASN A 91 -20.44 -8.26 2.15
N GLU A 92 -19.70 -9.15 1.75
CA GLU A 92 -19.55 -9.41 0.50
C GLU A 92 -19.14 -8.59 -0.65
N ASP A 93 -19.77 -7.80 -1.12
CA ASP A 93 -19.66 -7.41 -2.52
C ASP A 93 -18.99 -6.08 -2.75
N MET A 94 -18.75 -5.30 -1.70
CA MET A 94 -18.18 -3.98 -1.89
C MET A 94 -16.90 -3.82 -1.08
N PRO A 95 -15.78 -3.69 -1.75
CA PRO A 95 -14.53 -3.42 -1.05
C PRO A 95 -14.60 -2.06 -0.35
N THR A 96 -14.05 -1.99 0.83
CA THR A 96 -13.92 -0.73 1.55
C THR A 96 -12.68 -0.01 1.08
N LEU A 97 -12.84 1.25 0.77
CA LEU A 97 -11.73 2.10 0.38
C LEU A 97 -11.46 3.10 1.49
N VAL A 98 -10.23 3.14 1.95
CA VAL A 98 -9.76 4.15 2.90
C VAL A 98 -8.60 4.89 2.28
N SER A 99 -8.66 6.20 2.27
CA SER A 99 -7.56 7.02 1.78
C SER A 99 -7.10 7.97 2.86
N MET A 100 -5.81 8.19 2.93
CA MET A 100 -5.25 9.15 3.86
C MET A 100 -4.11 9.94 3.22
N PRO A 101 -4.01 11.23 3.53
CA PRO A 101 -2.86 12.01 3.08
C PRO A 101 -1.61 11.58 3.85
N ILE A 102 -0.47 11.68 3.17
CA ILE A 102 0.79 11.32 3.78
C ILE A 102 1.90 12.22 3.26
N VAL A 103 2.86 12.49 4.13
CA VAL A 103 4.12 13.13 3.76
C VAL A 103 5.23 12.14 4.07
N ILE A 104 6.00 11.80 3.06
CA ILE A 104 7.15 10.93 3.22
C ILE A 104 8.41 11.78 3.09
N PRO A 105 9.17 11.97 4.17
CA PRO A 105 10.41 12.73 4.13
C PRO A 105 11.47 12.08 3.23
N PRO A 106 12.54 12.80 2.89
CA PRO A 106 13.64 12.19 2.15
C PRO A 106 14.26 11.02 2.89
N ARG A 107 14.75 10.06 2.14
CA ARG A 107 15.49 8.89 2.62
C ARG A 107 14.74 8.11 3.68
N THR A 108 13.44 7.98 3.48
CA THR A 108 12.55 7.31 4.41
C THR A 108 12.00 6.05 3.77
N GLU A 109 12.05 4.94 4.50
CA GLU A 109 11.43 3.72 4.05
C GLU A 109 9.94 3.77 4.34
N PHE A 110 9.15 3.64 3.29
CA PHE A 110 7.71 3.52 3.38
C PHE A 110 7.31 2.07 3.16
N LYS A 111 6.51 1.55 4.05
CA LYS A 111 6.09 0.15 3.96
C LYS A 111 4.64 0.02 4.38
N VAL A 112 3.89 -0.76 3.59
CA VAL A 112 2.53 -1.17 3.93
C VAL A 112 2.48 -2.68 3.97
N THR A 113 2.07 -3.23 5.10
CA THR A 113 1.82 -4.66 5.23
C THR A 113 0.35 -4.88 5.54
N VAL A 114 -0.16 -6.02 5.12
CA VAL A 114 -1.56 -6.38 5.37
C VAL A 114 -1.59 -7.81 5.89
N ASP A 115 -2.30 -8.01 6.98
CA ASP A 115 -2.58 -9.35 7.44
C ASP A 115 -4.09 -9.58 7.57
N CYS A 116 -4.45 -10.83 7.59
CA CYS A 116 -5.82 -11.25 7.76
C CYS A 116 -6.02 -11.71 9.19
N GLY A 117 -6.94 -11.08 9.92
CA GLY A 117 -7.15 -11.37 11.32
C GLY A 117 -8.05 -12.55 11.61
N GLY A 118 -8.11 -13.54 10.74
CA GLY A 118 -8.99 -14.67 10.96
C GLY A 118 -8.73 -15.78 9.96
N ASP A 119 -9.78 -16.52 9.60
CA ASP A 119 -9.66 -17.58 8.64
C ASP A 119 -9.22 -17.06 7.28
N THR A 120 -8.22 -17.72 6.77
CA THR A 120 -7.63 -17.37 5.51
C THR A 120 -8.34 -18.05 4.38
N SER A 121 -9.35 -17.51 3.83
CA SER A 121 -9.82 -18.04 2.59
C SER A 121 -9.75 -16.96 1.52
N ASN A 122 -8.75 -17.05 0.71
CA ASN A 122 -8.69 -16.38 -0.58
C ASN A 122 -9.07 -14.90 -0.59
N MET A 123 -8.63 -14.16 0.43
CA MET A 123 -8.85 -12.73 0.46
C MET A 123 -7.74 -12.02 -0.29
N VAL A 124 -8.14 -11.05 -1.09
CA VAL A 124 -7.20 -10.19 -1.80
C VAL A 124 -7.41 -8.75 -1.37
N SER A 125 -6.35 -8.01 -1.32
CA SER A 125 -6.40 -6.58 -1.05
C SER A 125 -5.37 -5.86 -1.90
N SER A 126 -5.50 -4.55 -1.99
CA SER A 126 -4.55 -3.75 -2.72
C SER A 126 -4.28 -2.44 -2.00
N CYS A 127 -3.17 -1.84 -2.32
CA CYS A 127 -2.77 -0.57 -1.75
C CYS A 127 -2.04 0.23 -2.82
N ASN A 128 -2.25 1.53 -2.83
CA ASN A 128 -1.50 2.38 -3.74
C ASN A 128 -1.17 3.70 -3.06
N ILE A 129 -0.18 4.37 -3.61
CA ILE A 129 0.16 5.73 -3.22
C ILE A 129 0.34 6.55 -4.49
N VAL A 130 -0.22 7.74 -4.49
CA VAL A 130 -0.09 8.69 -5.59
C VAL A 130 0.20 10.05 -4.99
N GLY A 131 1.15 10.75 -5.55
CA GLY A 131 1.50 12.08 -5.04
C GLY A 131 2.47 12.83 -5.91
N TRP A 132 3.11 13.78 -5.27
CA TRP A 132 4.02 14.72 -5.91
C TRP A 132 5.35 14.71 -5.20
N ILE A 133 6.40 14.91 -5.95
CA ILE A 133 7.76 14.99 -5.42
C ILE A 133 8.15 16.46 -5.31
N TYR A 134 8.65 16.82 -4.13
CA TYR A 134 9.12 18.16 -3.84
C TYR A 134 10.57 18.10 -3.41
N ASP A 135 11.34 19.07 -3.84
CA ASP A 135 12.74 19.20 -3.43
C ASP A 135 12.84 19.43 -1.92
N ALA A 136 13.82 18.81 -1.34
CA ALA A 136 14.11 18.99 0.08
C ALA A 136 14.96 20.23 0.32
#